data_23495f21ee1bf217d40b030b7d628f61
#
_entry.id   23495f21ee1bf217d40b030b7d628f61
#
_cell.length_a   1.000
_cell.length_b   1.000
_cell.length_c   1.000
_cell.angle_alpha   90.00
_cell.angle_beta   90.00
_cell.angle_gamma   90.00
#
_symmetry.space_group_name_H-M   'P 1'
#
loop_
_entity.id
_entity.type
_entity.pdbx_description
1 polymer ?
#
loop_
_entity_poly.entity_id
_entity_poly.type
_entity_poly.pdbx_seq_one_letter_code
_entity_poly.pdbx_strand_id
1 'polypeptide(L)'
;MIRCFLPILIFALTACGGRGDNGSQDGRGGGGKWGGKRSDKVADWRVLVETTPATVGSVANQLVTHGSLESEAMADITAETAGVVTAIKAEEGQTVTRGQVLAVLSNPSLEAGSERARLELSAAERRYEQSQKLHSTGAISDSEFLEAKDAFGIAQASFREASGTRGFTRLTSPVDGTVSARNVRLGELASGATPAFQVVDLNKLRVIVNLSERDLTYLTVGQVVTLSGTYDTTVRSSGSVLRVSPVVDELTGTVRVTIAVDPTEDGKPHLRPGQFVEVRIEVDRHTDVVTVPRSAIYWLDGSPIAWRVVDKPEDKQDEEDEEDEETDDGFFSKFFGDDEKEDEEEADPWVGVPLRIAERVNLTLGYTDADKAEITAGIDAGDLVVTVGGDNLRPDAAVKLPGDPSPAKPKKGKAKSKSDKDAGEKG
;
A
#
# COMPACT_ATOMS: atom_id res chain seq x y z
N MET A 1 44.15 -17.02 14.05
CA MET A 1 44.29 -17.02 15.52
C MET A 1 43.81 -15.68 16.02
N ILE A 2 42.66 -15.60 16.62
CA ILE A 2 42.27 -14.70 17.72
C ILE A 2 40.80 -15.02 17.99
N ARG A 3 40.61 -15.69 19.11
CA ARG A 3 39.30 -16.04 19.71
C ARG A 3 38.77 -14.78 20.39
N CYS A 4 37.49 -14.44 20.16
CA CYS A 4 36.81 -13.49 21.03
C CYS A 4 35.55 -14.12 21.58
N PHE A 5 35.45 -14.07 22.90
CA PHE A 5 34.49 -14.65 23.82
C PHE A 5 33.11 -14.01 23.70
N LEU A 6 32.10 -14.86 23.80
CA LEU A 6 30.68 -14.50 23.99
C LEU A 6 30.34 -14.70 25.49
N PRO A 7 29.77 -13.76 26.22
CA PRO A 7 29.20 -14.02 27.53
C PRO A 7 27.71 -14.37 27.42
N ILE A 8 27.37 -15.58 27.86
CA ILE A 8 26.03 -16.07 28.11
C ILE A 8 25.50 -15.42 29.39
N LEU A 9 24.39 -14.69 29.30
CA LEU A 9 23.68 -14.14 30.45
C LEU A 9 22.54 -15.12 30.84
N ILE A 10 22.74 -15.87 31.92
CA ILE A 10 21.76 -16.76 32.56
C ILE A 10 20.90 -15.91 33.48
N PHE A 11 19.57 -15.83 33.21
CA PHE A 11 18.60 -15.29 34.17
C PHE A 11 17.98 -16.41 34.96
N ALA A 12 18.27 -16.45 36.27
CA ALA A 12 17.73 -17.39 37.23
C ALA A 12 16.32 -16.98 37.64
N LEU A 13 15.37 -17.90 37.49
CA LEU A 13 14.04 -17.84 38.15
C LEU A 13 14.18 -18.17 39.63
N THR A 14 13.82 -17.24 40.49
CA THR A 14 13.56 -17.52 41.92
C THR A 14 12.06 -17.68 42.14
N ALA A 15 11.64 -18.88 42.43
CA ALA A 15 10.33 -19.21 42.96
C ALA A 15 10.35 -18.97 44.47
N CYS A 16 9.40 -18.20 45.01
CA CYS A 16 9.11 -18.13 46.44
C CYS A 16 7.71 -18.66 46.68
N GLY A 17 7.64 -19.86 47.26
CA GLY A 17 6.45 -20.44 47.83
C GLY A 17 6.22 -19.88 49.24
N GLY A 18 4.96 -19.53 49.53
CA GLY A 18 4.47 -19.14 50.85
C GLY A 18 3.21 -19.94 51.16
N ARG A 19 3.39 -20.95 52.01
CA ARG A 19 2.35 -21.79 52.61
C ARG A 19 2.03 -21.18 53.98
N GLY A 20 0.78 -20.86 54.21
CA GLY A 20 0.27 -20.35 55.50
C GLY A 20 -1.13 -20.87 55.75
N ASP A 21 -1.19 -21.68 56.75
CA ASP A 21 -2.29 -22.50 57.21
C ASP A 21 -3.12 -21.77 58.27
N ASN A 22 -4.39 -22.19 58.42
CA ASN A 22 -5.26 -22.13 59.58
C ASN A 22 -5.86 -20.83 60.14
N GLY A 23 -7.17 -20.88 60.32
CA GLY A 23 -7.88 -20.06 61.29
C GLY A 23 -9.40 -20.04 61.09
N SER A 24 -10.07 -21.09 61.54
CA SER A 24 -11.52 -21.10 61.83
C SER A 24 -11.87 -20.07 62.89
N GLN A 25 -12.90 -19.25 62.68
CA GLN A 25 -13.75 -18.81 63.79
C GLN A 25 -15.11 -18.29 63.31
N ASP A 26 -16.13 -18.83 63.90
CA ASP A 26 -17.54 -18.51 63.87
C ASP A 26 -17.82 -17.03 64.16
N GLY A 27 -18.75 -16.44 63.42
CA GLY A 27 -19.28 -15.09 63.70
C GLY A 27 -20.65 -14.89 63.04
N ARG A 28 -21.68 -15.10 63.82
CA ARG A 28 -23.10 -14.81 63.52
C ARG A 28 -23.34 -13.38 63.11
N GLY A 29 -24.27 -13.21 62.17
CA GLY A 29 -25.24 -12.11 62.25
C GLY A 29 -25.07 -10.99 61.22
N GLY A 30 -26.03 -10.85 60.33
CA GLY A 30 -26.22 -9.67 59.54
C GLY A 30 -26.95 -9.94 58.23
N GLY A 31 -28.27 -10.16 58.28
CA GLY A 31 -29.11 -10.23 57.12
C GLY A 31 -29.13 -8.92 56.31
N GLY A 32 -28.22 -8.78 55.37
CA GLY A 32 -28.25 -7.74 54.36
C GLY A 32 -29.09 -8.23 53.19
N LYS A 33 -30.34 -7.79 53.12
CA LYS A 33 -31.18 -7.89 51.93
C LYS A 33 -30.52 -7.15 50.78
N TRP A 34 -29.66 -7.81 50.00
CA TRP A 34 -29.26 -7.37 48.70
C TRP A 34 -30.42 -7.68 47.74
N GLY A 35 -31.41 -6.77 47.72
CA GLY A 35 -32.38 -6.67 46.68
C GLY A 35 -31.69 -6.10 45.44
N GLY A 36 -30.88 -6.93 44.78
CA GLY A 36 -30.45 -6.62 43.40
C GLY A 36 -31.73 -6.56 42.57
N LYS A 37 -32.13 -5.37 42.14
CA LYS A 37 -33.10 -5.20 41.08
C LYS A 37 -32.57 -6.00 39.89
N ARG A 38 -33.08 -7.22 39.67
CA ARG A 38 -32.98 -7.88 38.37
C ARG A 38 -33.61 -6.91 37.39
N SER A 39 -32.82 -6.37 36.51
CA SER A 39 -33.36 -5.61 35.38
C SER A 39 -34.07 -6.63 34.50
N ASP A 40 -35.43 -6.58 34.49
CA ASP A 40 -36.26 -7.32 33.56
C ASP A 40 -36.04 -6.77 32.13
N LYS A 41 -34.81 -6.89 31.66
CA LYS A 41 -34.49 -6.65 30.25
C LYS A 41 -34.58 -8.02 29.58
N VAL A 42 -35.45 -8.14 28.62
CA VAL A 42 -35.46 -9.28 27.71
C VAL A 42 -34.06 -9.30 27.08
N ALA A 43 -33.32 -10.38 27.26
CA ALA A 43 -31.98 -10.53 26.69
C ALA A 43 -32.14 -10.72 25.18
N ASP A 44 -31.54 -9.81 24.39
CA ASP A 44 -31.45 -10.00 22.96
C ASP A 44 -30.36 -11.07 22.68
N TRP A 45 -30.83 -12.24 22.28
CA TRP A 45 -29.98 -13.41 22.02
C TRP A 45 -29.43 -13.47 20.60
N ARG A 46 -29.83 -12.52 19.75
CA ARG A 46 -29.33 -12.42 18.37
C ARG A 46 -27.88 -11.90 18.37
N VAL A 47 -27.06 -12.47 17.51
CA VAL A 47 -25.68 -12.04 17.34
C VAL A 47 -25.63 -10.77 16.50
N LEU A 48 -24.96 -9.74 17.00
CA LEU A 48 -24.73 -8.52 16.22
C LEU A 48 -23.68 -8.78 15.13
N VAL A 49 -24.05 -8.56 13.89
CA VAL A 49 -23.17 -8.72 12.71
C VAL A 49 -23.22 -7.51 11.81
N GLU A 50 -22.12 -7.21 11.15
CA GLU A 50 -22.10 -6.25 10.04
C GLU A 50 -22.17 -7.02 8.73
N THR A 51 -22.94 -6.51 7.78
CA THR A 51 -23.15 -7.16 6.48
C THR A 51 -22.82 -6.20 5.34
N THR A 52 -22.39 -6.76 4.24
CA THR A 52 -22.19 -6.04 2.98
C THR A 52 -22.88 -6.82 1.87
N PRO A 53 -23.60 -6.16 0.95
CA PRO A 53 -24.18 -6.85 -0.18
C PRO A 53 -23.10 -7.35 -1.14
N ALA A 54 -23.29 -8.56 -1.67
CA ALA A 54 -22.52 -9.06 -2.79
C ALA A 54 -22.87 -8.22 -4.04
N THR A 55 -21.86 -7.71 -4.72
CA THR A 55 -22.04 -6.80 -5.87
C THR A 55 -21.44 -7.40 -7.13
N VAL A 56 -22.03 -7.10 -8.28
CA VAL A 56 -21.39 -7.37 -9.56
C VAL A 56 -20.27 -6.34 -9.77
N GLY A 57 -19.09 -6.82 -10.07
CA GLY A 57 -17.92 -5.96 -10.23
C GLY A 57 -16.81 -6.62 -11.04
N SER A 58 -15.60 -6.10 -10.90
CA SER A 58 -14.41 -6.70 -11.50
C SER A 58 -13.40 -7.06 -10.42
N VAL A 59 -12.70 -8.16 -10.62
CA VAL A 59 -11.57 -8.62 -9.81
C VAL A 59 -10.38 -8.87 -10.70
N ALA A 60 -9.22 -8.34 -10.31
CA ALA A 60 -7.98 -8.55 -11.01
C ALA A 60 -7.14 -9.63 -10.32
N ASN A 61 -6.61 -10.55 -11.11
CA ASN A 61 -5.56 -11.45 -10.66
C ASN A 61 -4.25 -10.65 -10.64
N GLN A 62 -3.63 -10.54 -9.49
CA GLN A 62 -2.45 -9.72 -9.28
C GLN A 62 -1.25 -10.57 -8.87
N LEU A 63 -0.15 -10.41 -9.59
CA LEU A 63 1.14 -10.93 -9.18
C LEU A 63 1.83 -9.91 -8.27
N VAL A 64 2.03 -10.29 -7.01
CA VAL A 64 2.66 -9.42 -6.00
C VAL A 64 4.14 -9.77 -5.86
N THR A 65 5.00 -8.76 -6.01
CA THR A 65 6.45 -8.90 -5.86
C THR A 65 7.03 -7.63 -5.25
N HIS A 66 8.35 -7.60 -5.06
CA HIS A 66 9.06 -6.44 -4.54
C HIS A 66 10.22 -6.10 -5.48
N GLY A 67 10.51 -4.81 -5.62
CA GLY A 67 11.61 -4.34 -6.44
C GLY A 67 12.26 -3.09 -5.89
N SER A 68 13.42 -2.76 -6.44
CA SER A 68 14.10 -1.50 -6.17
C SER A 68 13.73 -0.45 -7.21
N LEU A 69 13.46 0.75 -6.73
CA LEU A 69 13.22 1.89 -7.59
C LEU A 69 14.55 2.49 -8.03
N GLU A 70 14.73 2.65 -9.32
CA GLU A 70 15.90 3.26 -9.93
C GLU A 70 15.51 4.42 -10.83
N SER A 71 16.43 5.37 -11.00
CA SER A 71 16.28 6.37 -12.07
C SER A 71 16.74 5.78 -13.40
N GLU A 72 16.05 6.10 -14.48
CA GLU A 72 16.46 5.70 -15.83
C GLU A 72 17.74 6.42 -16.25
N ALA A 73 17.91 7.69 -15.86
CA ALA A 73 19.06 8.51 -16.16
C ALA A 73 19.75 8.94 -14.89
N MET A 74 20.86 8.29 -14.58
CA MET A 74 21.80 8.65 -13.53
C MET A 74 23.17 8.85 -14.17
N ALA A 75 23.81 9.97 -13.87
CA ALA A 75 25.14 10.28 -14.38
C ALA A 75 26.10 10.61 -13.24
N ASP A 76 27.20 9.88 -13.23
CA ASP A 76 28.36 10.18 -12.39
C ASP A 76 29.30 11.09 -13.17
N ILE A 77 29.47 12.33 -12.72
CA ILE A 77 30.29 13.34 -13.36
C ILE A 77 31.68 13.31 -12.70
N THR A 78 32.66 12.84 -13.47
CA THR A 78 34.09 12.82 -13.06
C THR A 78 34.83 13.95 -13.73
N ALA A 79 35.96 14.34 -13.14
CA ALA A 79 36.87 15.31 -13.77
C ALA A 79 37.67 14.61 -14.87
N GLU A 80 37.46 14.98 -16.13
CA GLU A 80 38.23 14.45 -17.26
C GLU A 80 39.70 14.86 -17.25
N THR A 81 40.02 15.95 -16.54
CA THR A 81 41.39 16.44 -16.31
C THR A 81 41.59 16.79 -14.84
N ALA A 82 42.78 16.57 -14.33
CA ALA A 82 43.12 16.96 -12.96
C ALA A 82 43.19 18.50 -12.86
N GLY A 83 42.59 19.05 -11.78
CA GLY A 83 42.61 20.48 -11.51
C GLY A 83 42.08 20.81 -10.13
N VAL A 84 42.45 21.97 -9.61
CA VAL A 84 41.98 22.47 -8.32
C VAL A 84 40.59 23.10 -8.49
N VAL A 85 39.65 22.73 -7.67
CA VAL A 85 38.27 23.29 -7.67
C VAL A 85 38.32 24.75 -7.22
N THR A 86 38.02 25.67 -8.16
CA THR A 86 38.02 27.12 -7.89
C THR A 86 36.63 27.70 -7.68
N ALA A 87 35.61 27.05 -8.19
CA ALA A 87 34.22 27.46 -7.98
C ALA A 87 33.28 26.26 -8.03
N ILE A 88 32.30 26.22 -7.14
CA ILE A 88 31.21 25.30 -7.12
C ILE A 88 29.94 26.11 -7.46
N LYS A 89 29.16 25.65 -8.44
CA LYS A 89 27.98 26.35 -8.96
C LYS A 89 26.69 25.58 -8.76
N ALA A 90 26.78 24.34 -8.31
CA ALA A 90 25.61 23.51 -8.01
C ALA A 90 25.81 22.80 -6.66
N GLU A 91 24.73 22.76 -5.87
CA GLU A 91 24.68 22.10 -4.56
C GLU A 91 23.74 20.90 -4.59
N GLU A 92 23.88 20.03 -3.57
CA GLU A 92 23.00 18.87 -3.41
C GLU A 92 21.52 19.29 -3.30
N GLY A 93 20.63 18.56 -3.97
CA GLY A 93 19.19 18.87 -4.04
C GLY A 93 18.82 19.91 -5.10
N GLN A 94 19.78 20.54 -5.76
CA GLN A 94 19.53 21.54 -6.81
C GLN A 94 19.20 20.85 -8.15
N THR A 95 18.17 21.33 -8.81
CA THR A 95 17.84 20.92 -10.19
C THR A 95 18.81 21.59 -11.18
N VAL A 96 19.32 20.80 -12.11
CA VAL A 96 20.28 21.22 -13.13
C VAL A 96 19.84 20.75 -14.50
N THR A 97 20.24 21.50 -15.53
CA THR A 97 19.96 21.17 -16.93
C THR A 97 21.19 20.62 -17.63
N ARG A 98 20.97 19.86 -18.69
CA ARG A 98 22.05 19.35 -19.53
C ARG A 98 22.95 20.47 -20.04
N GLY A 99 24.28 20.30 -19.89
CA GLY A 99 25.29 21.31 -20.24
C GLY A 99 25.51 22.40 -19.18
N GLN A 100 24.74 22.40 -18.08
CA GLN A 100 24.94 23.34 -16.97
C GLN A 100 26.26 23.06 -16.27
N VAL A 101 27.05 24.14 -16.01
CA VAL A 101 28.33 24.03 -15.30
C VAL A 101 28.06 23.84 -13.80
N LEU A 102 28.57 22.74 -13.24
CA LEU A 102 28.44 22.37 -11.82
C LEU A 102 29.62 22.86 -10.99
N ALA A 103 30.83 22.76 -11.54
CA ALA A 103 32.06 23.28 -10.92
C ALA A 103 33.07 23.71 -11.98
N VAL A 104 34.01 24.52 -11.55
CA VAL A 104 35.13 24.99 -12.38
C VAL A 104 36.44 24.57 -11.70
N LEU A 105 37.30 23.96 -12.50
CA LEU A 105 38.66 23.57 -12.10
C LEU A 105 39.67 24.59 -12.66
N SER A 106 40.73 24.80 -11.97
CA SER A 106 41.93 25.50 -12.47
C SER A 106 43.05 24.49 -12.79
N ASN A 107 43.53 24.57 -14.00
CA ASN A 107 44.72 23.86 -14.43
C ASN A 107 45.62 24.84 -15.21
N PRO A 108 46.62 25.46 -14.58
CA PRO A 108 47.45 26.48 -15.20
C PRO A 108 48.19 26.00 -16.44
N SER A 109 48.52 24.71 -16.54
CA SER A 109 49.17 24.13 -17.70
C SER A 109 48.27 24.13 -18.94
N LEU A 110 46.99 23.74 -18.78
CA LEU A 110 46.02 23.75 -19.87
C LEU A 110 45.63 25.18 -20.28
N GLU A 111 45.55 26.09 -19.32
CA GLU A 111 45.27 27.50 -19.60
C GLU A 111 46.42 28.13 -20.44
N ALA A 112 47.67 27.92 -20.03
CA ALA A 112 48.84 28.40 -20.76
C ALA A 112 48.97 27.73 -22.13
N GLY A 113 48.65 26.43 -22.26
CA GLY A 113 48.64 25.69 -23.53
C GLY A 113 47.65 26.26 -24.51
N SER A 114 46.40 26.49 -24.07
CA SER A 114 45.34 27.08 -24.89
C SER A 114 45.69 28.53 -25.32
N GLU A 115 46.28 29.33 -24.42
CA GLU A 115 46.67 30.71 -24.76
C GLU A 115 47.81 30.72 -25.79
N ARG A 116 48.84 29.82 -25.64
CA ARG A 116 49.90 29.67 -26.64
C ARG A 116 49.32 29.33 -28.02
N ALA A 117 48.44 28.32 -28.12
CA ALA A 117 47.83 27.91 -29.38
C ALA A 117 46.96 29.03 -29.99
N ARG A 118 46.31 29.87 -29.17
CA ARG A 118 45.59 31.06 -29.60
C ARG A 118 46.48 32.11 -30.26
N LEU A 119 47.64 32.36 -29.65
CA LEU A 119 48.62 33.32 -30.17
C LEU A 119 49.22 32.82 -31.48
N GLU A 120 49.55 31.51 -31.58
CA GLU A 120 50.04 30.88 -32.80
C GLU A 120 49.02 30.98 -33.95
N LEU A 121 47.73 30.67 -33.65
CA LEU A 121 46.63 30.83 -34.59
C LEU A 121 46.52 32.27 -35.10
N SER A 122 46.53 33.26 -34.20
CA SER A 122 46.46 34.69 -34.58
C SER A 122 47.66 35.15 -35.41
N ALA A 123 48.85 34.59 -35.16
CA ALA A 123 50.02 34.88 -36.00
C ALA A 123 49.91 34.27 -37.41
N ALA A 124 49.45 33.01 -37.50
CA ALA A 124 49.23 32.32 -38.77
C ALA A 124 48.09 32.96 -39.59
N GLU A 125 47.02 33.40 -38.97
CA GLU A 125 45.92 34.12 -39.60
C GLU A 125 46.38 35.43 -40.24
N ARG A 126 47.13 36.26 -39.52
CA ARG A 126 47.69 37.50 -40.11
C ARG A 126 48.61 37.23 -41.29
N ARG A 127 49.45 36.16 -41.24
CA ARG A 127 50.31 35.77 -42.38
C ARG A 127 49.48 35.31 -43.57
N TYR A 128 48.48 34.51 -43.36
CA TYR A 128 47.55 34.05 -44.39
C TYR A 128 46.81 35.20 -45.05
N GLU A 129 46.28 36.16 -44.29
CA GLU A 129 45.60 37.35 -44.84
C GLU A 129 46.57 38.22 -45.66
N GLN A 130 47.81 38.37 -45.18
CA GLN A 130 48.85 39.13 -45.94
C GLN A 130 49.21 38.40 -47.23
N SER A 131 49.42 37.08 -47.21
CA SER A 131 49.71 36.28 -48.41
C SER A 131 48.55 36.31 -49.38
N GLN A 132 47.29 36.27 -48.90
CA GLN A 132 46.12 36.38 -49.74
C GLN A 132 46.05 37.71 -50.50
N LYS A 133 46.41 38.83 -49.83
CA LYS A 133 46.47 40.13 -50.48
C LYS A 133 47.60 40.21 -51.52
N LEU A 134 48.78 39.67 -51.21
CA LEU A 134 49.92 39.66 -52.15
C LEU A 134 49.68 38.72 -53.34
N HIS A 135 49.03 37.58 -53.11
CA HIS A 135 48.70 36.63 -54.16
C HIS A 135 47.66 37.25 -55.10
N SER A 136 46.64 37.98 -54.63
CA SER A 136 45.65 38.68 -55.46
C SER A 136 46.22 39.76 -56.35
N THR A 137 47.39 40.31 -56.00
CA THR A 137 48.13 41.30 -56.82
C THR A 137 49.23 40.67 -57.68
N GLY A 138 49.39 39.34 -57.67
CA GLY A 138 50.41 38.59 -58.37
C GLY A 138 51.86 38.75 -57.76
N ALA A 139 52.00 39.23 -56.54
CA ALA A 139 53.25 39.52 -55.91
C ALA A 139 53.92 38.29 -55.28
N ILE A 140 53.22 37.21 -55.08
CA ILE A 140 53.70 35.90 -54.59
C ILE A 140 53.23 34.76 -55.46
N SER A 141 53.90 33.61 -55.37
CA SER A 141 53.55 32.38 -56.09
C SER A 141 52.37 31.63 -55.45
N ASP A 142 51.68 30.74 -56.21
CA ASP A 142 50.62 29.84 -55.72
C ASP A 142 51.15 28.93 -54.61
N SER A 143 52.42 28.49 -54.70
CA SER A 143 53.08 27.66 -53.68
C SER A 143 53.23 28.37 -52.34
N GLU A 144 53.69 29.62 -52.36
CA GLU A 144 53.82 30.44 -51.15
C GLU A 144 52.48 30.76 -50.49
N PHE A 145 51.43 31.00 -51.30
CA PHE A 145 50.08 31.17 -50.79
C PHE A 145 49.54 29.92 -50.14
N LEU A 146 49.72 28.71 -50.78
CA LEU A 146 49.30 27.44 -50.23
C LEU A 146 50.03 27.12 -48.93
N GLU A 147 51.33 27.38 -48.83
CA GLU A 147 52.09 27.19 -47.60
C GLU A 147 51.54 28.03 -46.45
N ALA A 148 51.22 29.31 -46.70
CA ALA A 148 50.62 30.16 -45.67
C ALA A 148 49.18 29.69 -45.26
N LYS A 149 48.41 29.17 -46.21
CA LYS A 149 47.06 28.61 -45.98
C LYS A 149 47.14 27.32 -45.14
N ASP A 150 48.10 26.44 -45.46
CA ASP A 150 48.29 25.19 -44.72
C ASP A 150 48.76 25.46 -43.29
N ALA A 151 49.68 26.41 -43.11
CA ALA A 151 50.14 26.86 -41.79
C ALA A 151 49.00 27.41 -40.94
N PHE A 152 48.07 28.19 -41.54
CA PHE A 152 46.89 28.65 -40.85
C PHE A 152 45.94 27.47 -40.46
N GLY A 153 45.73 26.52 -41.38
CA GLY A 153 44.92 25.31 -41.10
C GLY A 153 45.45 24.49 -39.95
N ILE A 154 46.76 24.27 -39.89
CA ILE A 154 47.48 23.55 -38.79
C ILE A 154 47.30 24.31 -37.47
N ALA A 155 47.54 25.63 -37.45
CA ALA A 155 47.41 26.44 -36.24
C ALA A 155 45.96 26.47 -35.72
N GLN A 156 44.99 26.47 -36.63
CA GLN A 156 43.54 26.38 -36.28
C GLN A 156 43.18 25.04 -35.66
N ALA A 157 43.75 23.94 -36.18
CA ALA A 157 43.53 22.61 -35.63
C ALA A 157 44.13 22.49 -34.21
N SER A 158 45.39 22.97 -34.02
CA SER A 158 46.05 22.99 -32.74
C SER A 158 45.33 23.83 -31.69
N PHE A 159 44.80 25.00 -32.06
CA PHE A 159 44.00 25.80 -31.14
C PHE A 159 42.69 25.11 -30.74
N ARG A 160 42.01 24.45 -31.68
CA ARG A 160 40.76 23.68 -31.38
C ARG A 160 41.03 22.57 -30.38
N GLU A 161 42.13 21.81 -30.54
CA GLU A 161 42.59 20.78 -29.64
C GLU A 161 42.84 21.34 -28.23
N ALA A 162 43.71 22.36 -28.11
CA ALA A 162 44.05 22.98 -26.85
C ALA A 162 42.84 23.62 -26.14
N SER A 163 41.96 24.25 -26.89
CA SER A 163 40.73 24.84 -26.37
C SER A 163 39.73 23.77 -25.90
N GLY A 164 39.61 22.64 -26.64
CA GLY A 164 38.80 21.49 -26.24
C GLY A 164 39.27 20.88 -24.92
N THR A 165 40.59 20.64 -24.81
CA THR A 165 41.17 20.09 -23.58
C THR A 165 41.01 21.05 -22.39
N ARG A 166 41.12 22.37 -22.61
CA ARG A 166 40.79 23.37 -21.60
C ARG A 166 39.29 23.31 -21.21
N GLY A 167 38.41 22.98 -22.14
CA GLY A 167 36.98 22.80 -21.86
C GLY A 167 36.68 21.81 -20.74
N PHE A 168 37.52 20.77 -20.59
CA PHE A 168 37.41 19.74 -19.55
C PHE A 168 37.65 20.28 -18.12
N THR A 169 38.11 21.51 -17.96
CA THR A 169 38.17 22.16 -16.66
C THR A 169 36.82 22.61 -16.13
N ARG A 170 35.76 22.49 -16.92
CA ARG A 170 34.37 22.79 -16.53
C ARG A 170 33.60 21.48 -16.39
N LEU A 171 33.25 21.14 -15.17
CA LEU A 171 32.40 19.99 -14.91
C LEU A 171 30.94 20.37 -15.26
N THR A 172 30.37 19.71 -16.25
CA THR A 172 29.02 19.98 -16.73
C THR A 172 28.13 18.76 -16.58
N SER A 173 26.84 18.97 -16.37
CA SER A 173 25.88 17.87 -16.34
C SER A 173 25.62 17.34 -17.77
N PRO A 174 25.75 16.02 -18.03
CA PRO A 174 25.40 15.42 -19.29
C PRO A 174 23.89 15.18 -19.46
N VAL A 175 23.12 15.28 -18.38
CA VAL A 175 21.66 15.02 -18.31
C VAL A 175 20.93 16.12 -17.56
N ASP A 176 19.61 16.24 -17.79
CA ASP A 176 18.73 17.01 -16.94
C ASP A 176 18.43 16.22 -15.69
N GLY A 177 18.37 16.85 -14.50
CA GLY A 177 18.07 16.15 -13.27
C GLY A 177 18.36 16.95 -12.00
N THR A 178 18.45 16.26 -10.88
CA THR A 178 18.78 16.84 -9.57
C THR A 178 20.11 16.30 -9.09
N VAL A 179 20.96 17.14 -8.51
CA VAL A 179 22.21 16.74 -7.91
C VAL A 179 21.92 15.89 -6.68
N SER A 180 22.26 14.60 -6.73
CA SER A 180 22.05 13.66 -5.62
C SER A 180 23.21 13.63 -4.64
N ALA A 181 24.43 13.85 -5.14
CA ALA A 181 25.63 13.90 -4.31
C ALA A 181 26.68 14.85 -4.90
N ARG A 182 27.43 15.50 -4.01
CA ARG A 182 28.59 16.34 -4.33
C ARG A 182 29.77 15.89 -3.51
N ASN A 183 30.76 15.29 -4.17
CA ASN A 183 31.93 14.72 -3.51
C ASN A 183 33.21 15.62 -3.62
N VAL A 184 33.08 16.85 -4.12
CA VAL A 184 34.16 17.78 -4.28
C VAL A 184 34.02 19.01 -3.40
N ARG A 185 35.14 19.56 -2.93
CA ARG A 185 35.19 20.76 -2.11
C ARG A 185 36.01 21.87 -2.78
N LEU A 186 35.70 23.11 -2.44
CA LEU A 186 36.47 24.25 -2.89
C LEU A 186 37.94 24.12 -2.43
N GLY A 187 38.90 24.31 -3.35
CA GLY A 187 40.32 24.15 -3.08
C GLY A 187 40.87 22.72 -3.15
N GLU A 188 40.01 21.73 -3.35
CA GLU A 188 40.40 20.33 -3.48
C GLU A 188 40.90 20.02 -4.90
N LEU A 189 41.84 19.09 -5.02
CA LEU A 189 42.27 18.57 -6.32
C LEU A 189 41.31 17.51 -6.81
N ALA A 190 40.52 17.85 -7.82
CA ALA A 190 39.63 16.90 -8.49
C ALA A 190 40.40 16.13 -9.57
N SER A 191 40.09 14.83 -9.71
CA SER A 191 40.70 13.94 -10.71
C SER A 191 39.62 12.92 -11.19
N GLY A 192 39.91 12.16 -12.24
CA GLY A 192 39.01 11.14 -12.78
C GLY A 192 38.78 9.91 -11.89
N ALA A 193 39.43 9.81 -10.73
CA ALA A 193 39.38 8.62 -9.87
C ALA A 193 38.03 8.48 -9.11
N THR A 194 37.39 9.61 -8.77
CA THR A 194 36.14 9.63 -8.03
C THR A 194 35.14 10.56 -8.71
N PRO A 195 33.85 10.20 -8.71
CA PRO A 195 32.79 11.08 -9.19
C PRO A 195 32.77 12.38 -8.37
N ALA A 196 32.85 13.52 -9.05
CA ALA A 196 32.75 14.85 -8.43
C ALA A 196 31.30 15.19 -8.07
N PHE A 197 30.39 14.87 -8.95
CA PHE A 197 28.95 15.03 -8.77
C PHE A 197 28.22 13.79 -9.24
N GLN A 198 27.04 13.57 -8.67
CA GLN A 198 26.08 12.61 -9.18
C GLN A 198 24.77 13.35 -9.47
N VAL A 199 24.26 13.20 -10.67
CA VAL A 199 22.99 13.81 -11.11
C VAL A 199 22.01 12.70 -11.48
N VAL A 200 20.78 12.81 -10.97
CA VAL A 200 19.73 11.80 -11.10
C VAL A 200 18.48 12.47 -11.66
N ASP A 201 17.90 11.90 -12.70
CA ASP A 201 16.59 12.32 -13.23
C ASP A 201 15.48 11.69 -12.37
N LEU A 202 14.78 12.52 -11.60
CA LEU A 202 13.69 12.09 -10.74
C LEU A 202 12.34 11.95 -11.47
N ASN A 203 12.25 12.41 -12.74
CA ASN A 203 11.01 12.34 -13.52
C ASN A 203 10.86 11.01 -14.27
N LYS A 204 11.97 10.30 -14.46
CA LYS A 204 11.99 9.03 -15.18
C LYS A 204 12.46 7.92 -14.23
N LEU A 205 11.51 7.36 -13.53
CA LEU A 205 11.74 6.28 -12.60
C LEU A 205 11.35 4.94 -13.22
N ARG A 206 12.06 3.91 -12.83
CA ARG A 206 11.77 2.52 -13.17
C ARG A 206 11.94 1.63 -11.96
N VAL A 207 11.18 0.55 -11.92
CA VAL A 207 11.36 -0.51 -10.93
C VAL A 207 11.89 -1.75 -11.63
N ILE A 208 12.90 -2.36 -11.04
CA ILE A 208 13.43 -3.64 -11.49
C ILE A 208 12.95 -4.70 -10.51
N VAL A 209 12.25 -5.71 -11.05
CA VAL A 209 11.79 -6.88 -10.29
C VAL A 209 12.35 -8.14 -10.94
N ASN A 210 12.60 -9.15 -10.13
CA ASN A 210 12.97 -10.48 -10.60
C ASN A 210 11.80 -11.42 -10.29
N LEU A 211 11.20 -11.98 -11.34
CA LEU A 211 10.04 -12.86 -11.27
C LEU A 211 10.46 -14.31 -11.62
N SER A 212 9.76 -15.26 -11.02
CA SER A 212 9.98 -16.67 -11.35
C SER A 212 9.61 -16.96 -12.81
N GLU A 213 10.33 -17.86 -13.45
CA GLU A 213 10.02 -18.32 -14.82
C GLU A 213 8.56 -18.80 -14.97
N ARG A 214 7.96 -19.37 -13.93
CA ARG A 214 6.56 -19.83 -13.95
C ARG A 214 5.58 -18.68 -14.18
N ASP A 215 5.89 -17.50 -13.68
CA ASP A 215 5.02 -16.33 -13.73
C ASP A 215 5.06 -15.64 -15.10
N LEU A 216 6.07 -15.98 -15.94
CA LEU A 216 6.23 -15.39 -17.27
C LEU A 216 5.07 -15.68 -18.22
N THR A 217 4.39 -16.81 -18.04
CA THR A 217 3.25 -17.19 -18.90
C THR A 217 2.13 -16.16 -18.86
N TYR A 218 2.03 -15.41 -17.76
CA TYR A 218 0.99 -14.41 -17.52
C TYR A 218 1.46 -12.99 -17.78
N LEU A 219 2.74 -12.78 -18.13
CA LEU A 219 3.33 -11.45 -18.27
C LEU A 219 3.39 -11.00 -19.72
N THR A 220 2.86 -9.82 -19.97
CA THR A 220 2.96 -9.11 -21.25
C THR A 220 3.40 -7.66 -21.05
N VAL A 221 4.10 -7.12 -22.05
CA VAL A 221 4.46 -5.70 -22.06
C VAL A 221 3.20 -4.84 -22.14
N GLY A 222 3.15 -3.78 -21.35
CA GLY A 222 2.01 -2.86 -21.27
C GLY A 222 1.00 -3.18 -20.17
N GLN A 223 1.15 -4.29 -19.42
CA GLN A 223 0.28 -4.55 -18.27
C GLN A 223 0.37 -3.46 -17.22
N VAL A 224 -0.78 -3.15 -16.62
CA VAL A 224 -0.90 -2.15 -15.56
C VAL A 224 -0.25 -2.66 -14.28
N VAL A 225 0.49 -1.77 -13.64
CA VAL A 225 1.18 -2.06 -12.38
C VAL A 225 0.83 -1.01 -11.35
N THR A 226 0.51 -1.47 -10.15
CA THR A 226 0.36 -0.60 -8.98
C THR A 226 1.60 -0.75 -8.10
N LEU A 227 2.17 0.37 -7.74
CA LEU A 227 3.37 0.47 -6.90
C LEU A 227 2.99 1.09 -5.55
N SER A 228 3.44 0.50 -4.47
CA SER A 228 3.26 1.06 -3.12
C SER A 228 4.57 1.04 -2.35
N GLY A 229 4.81 2.08 -1.55
CA GLY A 229 6.00 2.12 -0.70
C GLY A 229 5.91 1.03 0.38
N THR A 230 7.00 0.32 0.61
CA THR A 230 7.05 -0.75 1.63
C THR A 230 6.85 -0.20 3.06
N TYR A 231 7.30 1.03 3.33
CA TYR A 231 7.18 1.67 4.65
C TYR A 231 5.93 2.56 4.77
N ASP A 232 5.48 3.11 3.67
CA ASP A 232 4.29 3.96 3.62
C ASP A 232 3.38 3.48 2.48
N THR A 233 2.42 2.65 2.84
CA THR A 233 1.46 2.05 1.90
C THR A 233 0.43 3.06 1.39
N THR A 234 0.38 4.27 1.94
CA THR A 234 -0.47 5.36 1.46
C THR A 234 0.08 5.98 0.17
N VAL A 235 1.41 5.90 -0.02
CA VAL A 235 2.05 6.37 -1.24
C VAL A 235 1.86 5.32 -2.32
N ARG A 236 0.97 5.60 -3.25
CA ARG A 236 0.70 4.74 -4.42
C ARG A 236 1.10 5.47 -5.69
N SER A 237 1.67 4.73 -6.63
CA SER A 237 1.95 5.19 -7.99
C SER A 237 1.48 4.12 -8.97
N SER A 238 1.07 4.54 -10.14
CA SER A 238 0.80 3.65 -11.27
C SER A 238 2.05 3.47 -12.12
N GLY A 239 2.03 2.46 -12.94
CA GLY A 239 3.08 2.18 -13.89
C GLY A 239 2.66 1.11 -14.87
N SER A 240 3.56 0.74 -15.75
CA SER A 240 3.34 -0.33 -16.72
C SER A 240 4.58 -1.19 -16.92
N VAL A 241 4.37 -2.45 -17.30
CA VAL A 241 5.46 -3.35 -17.68
C VAL A 241 6.09 -2.82 -18.97
N LEU A 242 7.31 -2.29 -18.86
CA LEU A 242 8.05 -1.72 -19.99
C LEU A 242 8.76 -2.80 -20.80
N ARG A 243 9.39 -3.75 -20.12
CA ARG A 243 10.22 -4.77 -20.75
C ARG A 243 10.35 -6.01 -19.87
N VAL A 244 10.26 -7.17 -20.48
CA VAL A 244 10.58 -8.48 -19.90
C VAL A 244 11.89 -8.95 -20.53
N SER A 245 12.88 -9.36 -19.73
CA SER A 245 14.15 -9.89 -20.23
C SER A 245 13.91 -11.19 -21.02
N PRO A 246 14.52 -11.37 -22.17
CA PRO A 246 14.42 -12.63 -22.91
C PRO A 246 15.33 -13.75 -22.33
N VAL A 247 16.11 -13.44 -21.28
CA VAL A 247 17.08 -14.35 -20.67
C VAL A 247 16.69 -14.61 -19.23
N VAL A 248 16.66 -15.89 -18.86
CA VAL A 248 16.49 -16.36 -17.47
C VAL A 248 17.86 -16.39 -16.80
N ASP A 249 17.96 -15.91 -15.59
CA ASP A 249 19.14 -16.08 -14.75
C ASP A 249 19.22 -17.52 -14.26
N GLU A 250 20.23 -18.25 -14.71
CA GLU A 250 20.38 -19.69 -14.45
C GLU A 250 20.62 -20.02 -12.96
N LEU A 251 21.16 -19.06 -12.19
CA LEU A 251 21.44 -19.27 -10.77
C LEU A 251 20.20 -19.15 -9.91
N THR A 252 19.31 -18.22 -10.26
CA THR A 252 18.13 -17.88 -9.47
C THR A 252 16.84 -18.42 -10.06
N GLY A 253 16.82 -18.83 -11.33
CA GLY A 253 15.62 -19.24 -12.06
C GLY A 253 14.62 -18.09 -12.23
N THR A 254 15.14 -16.85 -12.25
CA THR A 254 14.29 -15.65 -12.34
C THR A 254 14.55 -14.89 -13.64
N VAL A 255 13.55 -14.11 -14.02
CA VAL A 255 13.61 -13.22 -15.17
C VAL A 255 13.46 -11.79 -14.69
N ARG A 256 14.33 -10.92 -15.21
CA ARG A 256 14.29 -9.48 -14.91
C ARG A 256 13.17 -8.81 -15.69
N VAL A 257 12.28 -8.16 -14.97
CA VAL A 257 11.20 -7.33 -15.52
C VAL A 257 11.45 -5.88 -15.14
N THR A 258 11.38 -5.00 -16.13
CA THR A 258 11.50 -3.56 -15.95
C THR A 258 10.12 -2.93 -16.09
N ILE A 259 9.75 -2.16 -15.09
CA ILE A 259 8.46 -1.47 -14.98
C ILE A 259 8.73 0.03 -15.03
N ALA A 260 8.07 0.72 -15.93
CA ALA A 260 8.07 2.18 -15.95
C ALA A 260 7.10 2.68 -14.89
N VAL A 261 7.51 3.73 -14.18
CA VAL A 261 6.67 4.40 -13.18
C VAL A 261 6.09 5.65 -13.83
N ASP A 262 4.78 5.81 -13.77
CA ASP A 262 4.12 6.99 -14.31
C ASP A 262 4.43 8.22 -13.45
N PRO A 263 4.63 9.40 -14.07
CA PRO A 263 4.78 10.65 -13.33
C PRO A 263 3.51 10.92 -12.53
N THR A 264 3.67 11.35 -11.29
CA THR A 264 2.54 11.72 -10.43
C THR A 264 1.85 12.99 -10.95
N GLU A 265 0.53 13.12 -10.73
CA GLU A 265 -0.28 14.27 -11.18
C GLU A 265 0.27 15.62 -10.68
N ASP A 266 0.90 15.64 -9.49
CA ASP A 266 1.53 16.83 -8.91
C ASP A 266 2.94 17.13 -9.46
N GLY A 267 3.46 16.32 -10.39
CA GLY A 267 4.80 16.46 -10.95
C GLY A 267 5.94 16.27 -9.92
N LYS A 268 5.65 15.82 -8.72
CA LYS A 268 6.65 15.51 -7.69
C LYS A 268 6.66 14.01 -7.43
N PRO A 269 7.79 13.34 -7.62
CA PRO A 269 7.88 11.93 -7.30
C PRO A 269 7.71 11.73 -5.78
N HIS A 270 6.65 11.05 -5.37
CA HIS A 270 6.50 10.61 -3.98
C HIS A 270 7.48 9.50 -3.62
N LEU A 271 7.94 8.77 -4.62
CA LEU A 271 8.93 7.70 -4.51
C LEU A 271 10.31 8.23 -4.90
N ARG A 272 11.36 7.74 -4.23
CA ARG A 272 12.75 8.14 -4.48
C ARG A 272 13.59 6.97 -4.97
N PRO A 273 14.53 7.18 -5.90
CA PRO A 273 15.49 6.15 -6.27
C PRO A 273 16.18 5.55 -5.04
N GLY A 274 16.38 4.23 -5.07
CA GLY A 274 16.92 3.47 -3.94
C GLY A 274 15.88 2.95 -2.95
N GLN A 275 14.62 3.34 -3.05
CA GLN A 275 13.55 2.78 -2.23
C GLN A 275 13.13 1.40 -2.74
N PHE A 276 12.76 0.53 -1.79
CA PHE A 276 12.05 -0.72 -2.10
C PHE A 276 10.55 -0.45 -2.15
N VAL A 277 9.91 -1.00 -3.16
CA VAL A 277 8.48 -0.87 -3.41
C VAL A 277 7.84 -2.24 -3.57
N GLU A 278 6.64 -2.37 -3.07
CA GLU A 278 5.76 -3.49 -3.41
C GLU A 278 5.15 -3.23 -4.78
N VAL A 279 5.20 -4.23 -5.62
CA VAL A 279 4.78 -4.18 -7.02
C VAL A 279 3.66 -5.17 -7.23
N ARG A 280 2.51 -4.70 -7.67
CA ARG A 280 1.33 -5.49 -8.01
C ARG A 280 1.09 -5.40 -9.51
N ILE A 281 1.40 -6.44 -10.24
CA ILE A 281 1.20 -6.53 -11.68
C ILE A 281 -0.17 -7.16 -11.93
N GLU A 282 -1.03 -6.47 -12.65
CA GLU A 282 -2.32 -7.03 -13.06
C GLU A 282 -2.11 -7.96 -14.25
N VAL A 283 -2.26 -9.27 -14.00
CA VAL A 283 -2.00 -10.29 -15.03
C VAL A 283 -3.26 -10.69 -15.80
N ASP A 284 -4.42 -10.62 -15.15
CA ASP A 284 -5.72 -10.89 -15.74
C ASP A 284 -6.82 -10.16 -14.99
N ARG A 285 -7.98 -9.93 -15.61
CA ARG A 285 -9.12 -9.26 -15.03
C ARG A 285 -10.43 -9.90 -15.47
N HIS A 286 -11.18 -10.39 -14.50
CA HIS A 286 -12.56 -10.80 -14.73
C HIS A 286 -13.49 -9.61 -14.48
N THR A 287 -14.39 -9.35 -15.42
CA THR A 287 -15.44 -8.33 -15.32
C THR A 287 -16.79 -9.00 -15.21
N ASP A 288 -17.78 -8.27 -14.67
CA ASP A 288 -19.16 -8.74 -14.54
C ASP A 288 -19.31 -10.02 -13.70
N VAL A 289 -18.46 -10.18 -12.67
CA VAL A 289 -18.47 -11.29 -11.73
C VAL A 289 -19.03 -10.88 -10.37
N VAL A 290 -19.61 -11.85 -9.65
CA VAL A 290 -20.08 -11.61 -8.27
C VAL A 290 -18.87 -11.46 -7.36
N THR A 291 -18.80 -10.36 -6.64
CA THR A 291 -17.69 -10.03 -5.75
C THR A 291 -18.16 -9.80 -4.33
N VAL A 292 -17.38 -10.29 -3.37
CA VAL A 292 -17.57 -10.03 -1.94
C VAL A 292 -16.27 -9.48 -1.33
N PRO A 293 -16.35 -8.66 -0.27
CA PRO A 293 -15.16 -8.28 0.48
C PRO A 293 -14.45 -9.52 1.04
N ARG A 294 -13.12 -9.52 1.07
CA ARG A 294 -12.36 -10.64 1.65
C ARG A 294 -12.69 -10.89 3.12
N SER A 295 -13.11 -9.87 3.85
CA SER A 295 -13.56 -9.99 5.24
C SER A 295 -14.83 -10.82 5.40
N ALA A 296 -15.59 -11.07 4.32
CA ALA A 296 -16.78 -11.93 4.33
C ALA A 296 -16.46 -13.42 4.11
N ILE A 297 -15.20 -13.76 3.83
CA ILE A 297 -14.77 -15.13 3.57
C ILE A 297 -14.14 -15.70 4.83
N TYR A 298 -14.75 -16.74 5.36
CA TYR A 298 -14.28 -17.48 6.52
C TYR A 298 -13.71 -18.84 6.07
N TRP A 299 -12.81 -19.39 6.85
CA TRP A 299 -12.21 -20.69 6.54
C TRP A 299 -12.61 -21.70 7.61
N LEU A 300 -13.30 -22.75 7.19
CA LEU A 300 -13.71 -23.85 8.05
C LEU A 300 -13.17 -25.16 7.48
N ASP A 301 -12.38 -25.88 8.24
CA ASP A 301 -11.76 -27.16 7.83
C ASP A 301 -11.04 -27.08 6.47
N GLY A 302 -10.41 -25.91 6.18
CA GLY A 302 -9.70 -25.66 4.93
C GLY A 302 -10.59 -25.31 3.73
N SER A 303 -11.90 -25.22 3.92
CA SER A 303 -12.87 -24.81 2.87
C SER A 303 -13.32 -23.38 3.09
N PRO A 304 -13.43 -22.56 2.02
CA PRO A 304 -13.96 -21.21 2.12
C PRO A 304 -15.48 -21.24 2.27
N ILE A 305 -15.98 -20.50 3.25
CA ILE A 305 -17.41 -20.33 3.52
C ILE A 305 -17.76 -18.85 3.66
N ALA A 306 -19.02 -18.52 3.47
CA ALA A 306 -19.60 -17.26 3.90
C ALA A 306 -20.88 -17.47 4.71
N TRP A 307 -21.23 -16.46 5.50
CA TRP A 307 -22.49 -16.39 6.20
C TRP A 307 -23.41 -15.45 5.42
N ARG A 308 -24.46 -16.03 4.80
CA ARG A 308 -25.53 -15.29 4.13
C ARG A 308 -26.61 -14.97 5.13
N VAL A 309 -27.05 -13.72 5.18
CA VAL A 309 -28.17 -13.30 6.03
C VAL A 309 -29.45 -13.38 5.24
N VAL A 310 -30.40 -14.18 5.75
CA VAL A 310 -31.70 -14.40 5.13
C VAL A 310 -32.80 -14.02 6.15
N ASP A 311 -33.82 -13.34 5.69
CA ASP A 311 -35.01 -13.12 6.51
C ASP A 311 -35.75 -14.46 6.70
N LYS A 312 -35.95 -14.87 7.96
CA LYS A 312 -36.76 -16.06 8.24
C LYS A 312 -38.20 -15.74 7.93
N PRO A 313 -38.89 -16.51 7.04
CA PRO A 313 -40.32 -16.33 6.83
C PRO A 313 -41.04 -16.57 8.16
N GLU A 314 -42.00 -15.71 8.49
CA GLU A 314 -42.93 -15.99 9.59
C GLU A 314 -43.60 -17.31 9.27
N ASP A 315 -43.38 -18.32 10.08
CA ASP A 315 -44.15 -19.55 10.03
C ASP A 315 -45.63 -19.16 10.28
N LYS A 316 -46.43 -19.09 9.21
CA LYS A 316 -47.85 -19.12 9.38
C LYS A 316 -48.15 -20.47 10.03
N GLN A 317 -48.53 -20.43 11.29
CA GLN A 317 -49.10 -21.60 11.96
C GLN A 317 -50.22 -22.06 11.04
N ASP A 318 -50.02 -23.24 10.44
CA ASP A 318 -51.09 -23.97 9.78
C ASP A 318 -52.12 -24.22 10.88
N GLU A 319 -53.26 -23.50 10.82
CA GLU A 319 -54.49 -23.87 11.50
C GLU A 319 -54.89 -25.21 10.86
N GLU A 320 -54.37 -26.32 11.41
CA GLU A 320 -54.93 -27.63 11.15
C GLU A 320 -56.29 -27.63 11.79
N ASP A 321 -57.33 -27.64 10.95
CA ASP A 321 -58.74 -27.90 11.25
C ASP A 321 -58.81 -29.20 12.05
N GLU A 322 -58.92 -29.12 13.40
CA GLU A 322 -59.41 -30.21 14.23
C GLU A 322 -60.88 -30.36 13.93
N GLU A 323 -61.20 -31.32 13.03
CA GLU A 323 -62.62 -31.85 12.88
C GLU A 323 -63.05 -32.44 14.21
N ASP A 324 -64.09 -31.83 14.77
CA ASP A 324 -64.87 -32.26 15.94
C ASP A 324 -65.29 -33.73 15.87
N GLU A 325 -64.66 -34.59 16.68
CA GLU A 325 -65.36 -35.82 17.14
C GLU A 325 -66.07 -35.49 18.42
N GLU A 326 -67.45 -35.34 18.24
CA GLU A 326 -68.38 -35.33 19.33
C GLU A 326 -68.28 -36.66 20.13
N THR A 327 -67.74 -36.64 21.33
CA THR A 327 -68.07 -37.64 22.32
C THR A 327 -68.78 -36.99 23.49
N ASP A 328 -70.03 -37.31 23.54
CA ASP A 328 -70.99 -37.13 24.62
C ASP A 328 -70.45 -37.72 25.93
N ASP A 329 -70.12 -36.88 26.93
CA ASP A 329 -70.16 -37.26 28.33
C ASP A 329 -70.38 -36.00 29.21
N GLY A 330 -71.61 -35.55 29.26
CA GLY A 330 -72.08 -34.62 30.24
C GLY A 330 -72.19 -35.28 31.62
N PHE A 331 -71.28 -34.95 32.56
CA PHE A 331 -71.65 -35.12 34.04
C PHE A 331 -70.62 -34.46 35.01
N PHE A 332 -69.72 -33.59 34.70
CA PHE A 332 -68.80 -33.06 35.74
C PHE A 332 -68.59 -31.54 35.81
N SER A 333 -69.52 -30.75 35.25
CA SER A 333 -69.34 -29.27 35.20
C SER A 333 -70.07 -28.51 36.33
N LYS A 334 -70.17 -29.06 37.55
CA LYS A 334 -70.99 -28.36 38.59
C LYS A 334 -70.25 -28.20 39.97
N PHE A 335 -68.94 -28.23 40.00
CA PHE A 335 -68.24 -28.14 41.34
C PHE A 335 -66.98 -27.36 41.43
N PHE A 336 -66.56 -26.55 40.48
CA PHE A 336 -65.46 -25.62 40.73
C PHE A 336 -65.85 -24.23 40.22
N GLY A 337 -65.81 -23.27 41.13
CA GLY A 337 -66.21 -21.91 40.91
C GLY A 337 -65.37 -21.18 39.86
N ASP A 338 -66.01 -20.28 39.17
CA ASP A 338 -65.45 -19.31 38.27
C ASP A 338 -64.47 -18.39 38.98
N ASP A 339 -63.16 -18.72 38.93
CA ASP A 339 -62.11 -17.73 39.02
C ASP A 339 -61.73 -17.34 37.61
N GLU A 340 -62.40 -16.30 37.08
CA GLU A 340 -61.97 -15.56 35.89
C GLU A 340 -60.57 -15.03 36.15
N LYS A 341 -59.57 -15.81 35.81
CA LYS A 341 -58.24 -15.27 35.53
C LYS A 341 -58.35 -14.55 34.19
N GLU A 342 -58.45 -13.22 34.26
CA GLU A 342 -58.05 -12.36 33.14
C GLU A 342 -56.57 -12.72 32.85
N ASP A 343 -56.34 -13.59 31.91
CA ASP A 343 -55.03 -13.83 31.31
C ASP A 343 -54.68 -12.51 30.59
N GLU A 344 -53.92 -11.61 31.28
CA GLU A 344 -53.24 -10.49 30.63
C GLU A 344 -52.36 -11.15 29.55
N GLU A 345 -52.78 -11.09 28.28
CA GLU A 345 -51.90 -11.41 27.14
C GLU A 345 -50.62 -10.58 27.31
N GLU A 346 -49.55 -11.19 27.79
CA GLU A 346 -48.23 -10.61 27.79
C GLU A 346 -47.87 -10.40 26.34
N ALA A 347 -47.95 -9.15 25.87
CA ALA A 347 -47.57 -8.79 24.51
C ALA A 347 -46.15 -9.32 24.22
N ASP A 348 -46.05 -10.15 23.20
CA ASP A 348 -44.78 -10.73 22.78
C ASP A 348 -43.73 -9.60 22.57
N PRO A 349 -42.62 -9.57 23.31
CA PRO A 349 -41.60 -8.52 23.20
C PRO A 349 -40.92 -8.50 21.83
N TRP A 350 -41.10 -9.50 21.00
CA TRP A 350 -40.46 -9.66 19.70
C TRP A 350 -41.35 -9.23 18.52
N VAL A 351 -42.60 -8.82 18.75
CA VAL A 351 -43.47 -8.31 17.69
C VAL A 351 -42.87 -7.12 16.98
N GLY A 352 -42.76 -7.20 15.67
CA GLY A 352 -42.16 -6.15 14.81
C GLY A 352 -40.63 -6.13 14.80
N VAL A 353 -39.98 -7.11 15.37
CA VAL A 353 -38.52 -7.27 15.29
C VAL A 353 -38.17 -8.28 14.21
N PRO A 354 -37.47 -7.89 13.13
CA PRO A 354 -37.17 -8.82 12.05
C PRO A 354 -36.28 -9.96 12.57
N LEU A 355 -36.71 -11.19 12.29
CA LEU A 355 -35.90 -12.37 12.59
C LEU A 355 -35.08 -12.74 11.36
N ARG A 356 -33.76 -12.51 11.46
CA ARG A 356 -32.81 -12.89 10.44
C ARG A 356 -31.92 -14.03 10.92
N ILE A 357 -31.60 -14.92 10.02
CA ILE A 357 -30.73 -16.06 10.31
C ILE A 357 -29.48 -15.99 9.43
N ALA A 358 -28.37 -16.49 9.97
CA ALA A 358 -27.13 -16.66 9.23
C ALA A 358 -27.07 -18.07 8.65
N GLU A 359 -27.25 -18.18 7.35
CA GLU A 359 -27.09 -19.43 6.62
C GLU A 359 -25.63 -19.62 6.23
N ARG A 360 -25.09 -20.81 6.49
CA ARG A 360 -23.73 -21.15 6.07
C ARG A 360 -23.72 -21.59 4.62
N VAL A 361 -22.98 -20.90 3.78
CA VAL A 361 -22.82 -21.21 2.37
C VAL A 361 -21.37 -21.57 2.07
N ASN A 362 -21.16 -22.71 1.40
CA ASN A 362 -19.84 -23.08 0.88
C ASN A 362 -19.56 -22.28 -0.39
N LEU A 363 -18.37 -21.72 -0.47
CA LEU A 363 -17.96 -20.86 -1.58
C LEU A 363 -17.06 -21.63 -2.56
N THR A 364 -17.20 -21.31 -3.83
CA THR A 364 -16.15 -21.57 -4.81
C THR A 364 -15.56 -20.22 -5.22
N LEU A 365 -14.28 -20.03 -4.88
CA LEU A 365 -13.59 -18.79 -5.15
C LEU A 365 -12.98 -18.79 -6.53
N GLY A 366 -13.08 -17.66 -7.24
CA GLY A 366 -12.33 -17.35 -8.44
C GLY A 366 -11.10 -16.51 -8.12
N TYR A 367 -10.89 -15.43 -8.88
CA TYR A 367 -9.78 -14.51 -8.62
C TYR A 367 -10.00 -13.72 -7.31
N THR A 368 -8.88 -13.39 -6.67
CA THR A 368 -8.88 -12.63 -5.43
C THR A 368 -7.86 -11.51 -5.54
N ASP A 369 -8.29 -10.28 -5.31
CA ASP A 369 -7.41 -9.12 -5.20
C ASP A 369 -7.16 -8.73 -3.71
N ALA A 370 -6.64 -7.53 -3.48
CA ALA A 370 -6.32 -7.06 -2.13
C ALA A 370 -7.57 -6.94 -1.23
N ASP A 371 -8.70 -6.49 -1.80
CA ASP A 371 -9.90 -6.07 -1.05
C ASP A 371 -11.09 -7.00 -1.25
N LYS A 372 -11.18 -7.65 -2.43
CA LYS A 372 -12.35 -8.42 -2.89
C LYS A 372 -11.96 -9.80 -3.38
N ALA A 373 -12.92 -10.70 -3.41
CA ALA A 373 -12.81 -12.00 -4.05
C ALA A 373 -14.00 -12.25 -4.96
N GLU A 374 -13.74 -12.88 -6.07
CA GLU A 374 -14.75 -13.40 -6.99
C GLU A 374 -15.37 -14.66 -6.42
N ILE A 375 -16.68 -14.74 -6.50
CA ILE A 375 -17.45 -15.91 -6.13
C ILE A 375 -18.01 -16.54 -7.41
N THR A 376 -17.55 -17.74 -7.73
CA THR A 376 -18.05 -18.49 -8.91
C THR A 376 -19.25 -19.34 -8.58
N ALA A 377 -19.46 -19.70 -7.31
CA ALA A 377 -20.65 -20.41 -6.84
C ALA A 377 -20.86 -20.20 -5.33
N GLY A 378 -22.13 -20.16 -4.92
CA GLY A 378 -22.56 -20.11 -3.51
C GLY A 378 -23.29 -18.83 -3.13
N ILE A 379 -22.92 -17.68 -3.64
CA ILE A 379 -23.55 -16.38 -3.34
C ILE A 379 -23.97 -15.70 -4.65
N ASP A 380 -25.16 -15.15 -4.66
CA ASP A 380 -25.71 -14.38 -5.76
C ASP A 380 -25.56 -12.86 -5.54
N ALA A 381 -25.62 -12.11 -6.62
CA ALA A 381 -25.58 -10.65 -6.55
C ALA A 381 -26.78 -10.10 -5.77
N GLY A 382 -26.51 -9.29 -4.75
CA GLY A 382 -27.54 -8.74 -3.85
C GLY A 382 -27.65 -9.48 -2.52
N ASP A 383 -27.12 -10.67 -2.38
CA ASP A 383 -27.09 -11.38 -1.10
C ASP A 383 -26.31 -10.60 -0.04
N LEU A 384 -26.85 -10.55 1.18
CA LEU A 384 -26.18 -9.92 2.31
C LEU A 384 -25.21 -10.91 2.95
N VAL A 385 -23.92 -10.62 2.90
CA VAL A 385 -22.86 -11.44 3.49
C VAL A 385 -22.27 -10.78 4.74
N VAL A 386 -22.00 -11.58 5.78
CA VAL A 386 -21.45 -11.10 7.04
C VAL A 386 -19.97 -10.79 6.85
N THR A 387 -19.57 -9.56 7.19
CA THR A 387 -18.17 -9.10 7.13
C THR A 387 -17.52 -9.01 8.50
N VAL A 388 -18.31 -8.79 9.56
CA VAL A 388 -17.83 -8.71 10.95
C VAL A 388 -18.75 -9.50 11.86
N GLY A 389 -18.19 -10.27 12.78
CA GLY A 389 -18.94 -11.06 13.76
C GLY A 389 -19.19 -12.52 13.35
N GLY A 390 -18.69 -12.96 12.21
CA GLY A 390 -18.93 -14.31 11.67
C GLY A 390 -18.24 -15.46 12.42
N ASP A 391 -17.14 -15.18 13.16
CA ASP A 391 -16.36 -16.21 13.85
C ASP A 391 -17.12 -16.97 14.93
N ASN A 392 -18.16 -16.34 15.50
CA ASN A 392 -18.99 -16.91 16.57
C ASN A 392 -20.33 -17.44 16.07
N LEU A 393 -20.59 -17.37 14.77
CA LEU A 393 -21.85 -17.83 14.22
C LEU A 393 -21.89 -19.35 14.09
N ARG A 394 -23.11 -19.88 14.29
CA ARG A 394 -23.47 -21.27 14.00
C ARG A 394 -24.48 -21.26 12.85
N PRO A 395 -24.62 -22.35 12.10
CA PRO A 395 -25.67 -22.47 11.12
C PRO A 395 -27.03 -22.15 11.76
N ASP A 396 -27.84 -21.37 11.06
CA ASP A 396 -29.19 -20.92 11.46
C ASP A 396 -29.21 -20.04 12.73
N ALA A 397 -28.06 -19.49 13.14
CA ALA A 397 -28.01 -18.55 14.25
C ALA A 397 -28.77 -17.27 13.92
N ALA A 398 -29.62 -16.83 14.85
CA ALA A 398 -30.30 -15.56 14.69
C ALA A 398 -29.31 -14.38 14.82
N VAL A 399 -29.40 -13.46 13.87
CA VAL A 399 -28.55 -12.30 13.76
C VAL A 399 -29.35 -11.00 13.77
N LYS A 400 -28.68 -9.92 14.17
CA LYS A 400 -29.20 -8.57 14.04
C LYS A 400 -28.18 -7.67 13.35
N LEU A 401 -28.68 -6.74 12.57
CA LEU A 401 -27.88 -5.72 11.91
C LEU A 401 -27.74 -4.46 12.78
N PRO A 402 -26.73 -3.63 12.57
CA PRO A 402 -26.64 -2.33 13.21
C PRO A 402 -27.86 -1.47 12.84
N GLY A 403 -28.66 -1.11 13.85
CA GLY A 403 -29.91 -0.34 13.66
C GLY A 403 -31.19 -1.14 13.77
N ASP A 404 -31.14 -2.46 13.83
CA ASP A 404 -32.31 -3.27 14.09
C ASP A 404 -32.86 -2.98 15.50
N PRO A 405 -34.21 -2.92 15.67
CA PRO A 405 -34.80 -2.69 16.97
C PRO A 405 -34.47 -3.84 17.93
N SER A 406 -34.23 -3.49 19.18
CA SER A 406 -34.16 -4.49 20.27
C SER A 406 -35.58 -4.83 20.77
N PRO A 407 -35.77 -6.04 21.35
CA PRO A 407 -37.06 -6.45 21.86
C PRO A 407 -37.66 -5.42 22.85
N ALA A 408 -38.97 -5.25 22.81
CA ALA A 408 -39.68 -4.30 23.64
C ALA A 408 -39.53 -4.64 25.13
N LYS A 409 -39.47 -3.66 25.99
CA LYS A 409 -39.47 -3.88 27.43
C LYS A 409 -40.88 -4.35 27.85
N PRO A 410 -40.98 -5.40 28.68
CA PRO A 410 -42.28 -5.81 29.21
C PRO A 410 -42.94 -4.62 29.93
N LYS A 411 -44.19 -4.31 29.61
CA LYS A 411 -44.96 -3.28 30.27
C LYS A 411 -45.19 -3.73 31.70
N LYS A 412 -44.63 -3.05 32.72
CA LYS A 412 -45.00 -3.32 34.11
C LYS A 412 -46.46 -2.98 34.31
N GLY A 413 -47.28 -3.99 34.59
CA GLY A 413 -48.66 -3.82 35.04
C GLY A 413 -48.69 -2.81 36.18
N LYS A 414 -49.54 -1.79 36.09
CA LYS A 414 -49.78 -0.84 37.16
C LYS A 414 -50.43 -1.59 38.31
N ALA A 415 -49.69 -1.90 39.37
CA ALA A 415 -50.23 -2.37 40.63
C ALA A 415 -51.26 -1.34 41.13
N LYS A 416 -52.54 -1.68 41.05
CA LYS A 416 -53.60 -0.91 41.71
C LYS A 416 -53.36 -0.93 43.21
N SER A 417 -52.92 0.18 43.80
CA SER A 417 -52.92 0.35 45.26
C SER A 417 -54.36 0.38 45.74
N LYS A 418 -54.82 -0.66 46.40
CA LYS A 418 -56.01 -0.62 47.25
C LYS A 418 -55.71 0.35 48.41
N SER A 419 -56.34 1.49 48.37
CA SER A 419 -56.41 2.37 49.55
C SER A 419 -57.49 1.79 50.47
N ASP A 420 -57.09 1.18 51.54
CA ASP A 420 -58.00 0.92 52.66
C ASP A 420 -58.32 2.26 53.33
N LYS A 421 -59.55 2.67 53.13
CA LYS A 421 -60.24 3.59 54.01
C LYS A 421 -60.80 2.71 55.15
N ASP A 422 -60.28 2.85 56.31
CA ASP A 422 -61.05 2.54 57.49
C ASP A 422 -60.96 3.71 58.46
N ALA A 423 -62.12 4.31 58.66
CA ALA A 423 -62.41 5.29 59.64
C ALA A 423 -62.66 4.57 60.97
N GLY A 424 -61.99 4.91 61.98
CA GLY A 424 -62.24 4.46 63.37
C GLY A 424 -62.18 5.66 64.32
N GLU A 425 -63.33 6.13 64.59
CA GLU A 425 -63.75 7.08 65.59
C GLU A 425 -63.57 6.54 67.01
N LYS A 426 -63.20 7.42 67.92
CA LYS A 426 -63.42 7.42 69.38
C LYS A 426 -62.19 7.34 70.27
N GLY A 427 -62.13 8.37 71.05
CA GLY A 427 -61.57 8.35 72.38
C GLY A 427 -60.87 9.67 72.73
#